data_f50df08882b9a5021b7905c910f345d1
#
_entry.id   f50df08882b9a5021b7905c910f345d1
#
_cell.length_a   1.000
_cell.length_b   1.000
_cell.length_c   1.000
_cell.angle_alpha   90.00
_cell.angle_beta   90.00
_cell.angle_gamma   90.00
#
_symmetry.space_group_name_H-M   'P 1'
#
loop_
_entity.id
_entity.type
_entity.pdbx_description
1 polymer ?
#
loop_
_entity_poly.entity_id
_entity_poly.type
_entity_poly.pdbx_seq_one_letter_code
_entity_poly.pdbx_strand_id
1 'polypeptide(L)'
;MQKILIANRGEIAVRIIDSCRAMNIRSVAVYSDEDRNALHVRHADEAVYIGESAVEKSYLNGNSILNAALNCKADGIHPGYGFLSENAQFARDVAQAKLTWIGPSAESMESMASKIEARKLALEHQVPVVPGVVLAADAVPDLEKIGSLGLPLLLKASAGGGGIGMREIHKVEDLDSAIAQGRSQAQRQFGDGSLLIERLLSGARHVEVQVIGDLHSHLLHLHERDCSLQRRRQKLIEEAPAPGLSDDLRKQLQSAALRLAGAVDYHSVGTGGFLVQGDTFFLLEMNTRLQVE
;
A
#
# COMPACT_ATOMS: atom_id res chain seq x y z
N MET A 1 -11.55 8.22 22.73
CA MET A 1 -10.37 7.32 22.70
C MET A 1 -9.36 7.87 23.70
N GLN A 2 -8.92 7.05 24.65
CA GLN A 2 -8.03 7.46 25.75
C GLN A 2 -6.70 6.70 25.73
N LYS A 3 -6.67 5.52 25.11
CA LYS A 3 -5.48 4.66 25.04
C LYS A 3 -5.39 3.94 23.69
N ILE A 4 -4.24 4.02 23.04
CA ILE A 4 -3.96 3.39 21.74
C ILE A 4 -2.77 2.43 21.87
N LEU A 5 -2.94 1.18 21.40
CA LEU A 5 -1.82 0.28 21.17
C LEU A 5 -1.23 0.54 19.77
N ILE A 6 0.10 0.66 19.71
CA ILE A 6 0.83 0.91 18.47
C ILE A 6 1.43 -0.42 18.00
N ALA A 7 0.82 -1.01 16.96
CA ALA A 7 1.21 -2.31 16.41
C ALA A 7 2.40 -2.18 15.45
N ASN A 8 3.45 -1.52 15.89
CA ASN A 8 4.66 -1.26 15.12
C ASN A 8 5.87 -1.03 16.02
N ARG A 9 7.03 -0.76 15.42
CA ARG A 9 8.31 -0.54 16.09
C ARG A 9 9.07 0.63 15.47
N GLY A 10 10.23 0.95 16.02
CA GLY A 10 11.15 1.91 15.43
C GLY A 10 10.63 3.34 15.42
N GLU A 11 11.02 4.08 14.40
CA GLU A 11 10.72 5.52 14.27
C GLU A 11 9.22 5.81 14.10
N ILE A 12 8.50 4.97 13.36
CA ILE A 12 7.06 5.17 13.18
C ILE A 12 6.29 5.01 14.50
N ALA A 13 6.70 4.06 15.35
CA ALA A 13 6.09 3.93 16.66
C ALA A 13 6.37 5.15 17.53
N VAL A 14 7.59 5.71 17.50
CA VAL A 14 7.94 6.97 18.20
C VAL A 14 7.07 8.12 17.69
N ARG A 15 6.95 8.29 16.37
CA ARG A 15 6.11 9.33 15.76
C ARG A 15 4.66 9.25 16.23
N ILE A 16 4.08 8.04 16.27
CA ILE A 16 2.70 7.84 16.73
C ILE A 16 2.58 8.13 18.24
N ILE A 17 3.56 7.71 19.05
CA ILE A 17 3.62 8.03 20.49
C ILE A 17 3.61 9.54 20.72
N ASP A 18 4.42 10.29 19.96
CA ASP A 18 4.49 11.75 20.10
C ASP A 18 3.15 12.41 19.69
N SER A 19 2.48 11.90 18.65
CA SER A 19 1.13 12.34 18.27
C SER A 19 0.11 12.04 19.36
N CYS A 20 0.14 10.83 19.94
CA CYS A 20 -0.71 10.46 21.06
C CYS A 20 -0.52 11.40 22.25
N ARG A 21 0.74 11.69 22.61
CA ARG A 21 1.09 12.62 23.70
C ARG A 21 0.56 14.02 23.45
N ALA A 22 0.70 14.54 22.22
CA ALA A 22 0.18 15.85 21.83
C ALA A 22 -1.35 15.94 21.93
N MET A 23 -2.04 14.80 21.77
CA MET A 23 -3.49 14.69 21.87
C MET A 23 -3.98 14.27 23.26
N ASN A 24 -3.11 14.13 24.25
CA ASN A 24 -3.41 13.60 25.59
C ASN A 24 -4.03 12.18 25.55
N ILE A 25 -3.56 11.34 24.62
CA ILE A 25 -3.94 9.94 24.49
C ILE A 25 -2.78 9.08 25.02
N ARG A 26 -3.06 8.10 25.86
CA ARG A 26 -2.04 7.19 26.36
C ARG A 26 -1.59 6.24 25.28
N SER A 27 -0.32 5.98 25.20
CA SER A 27 0.32 5.12 24.22
C SER A 27 0.78 3.80 24.83
N VAL A 28 0.55 2.70 24.12
CA VAL A 28 1.07 1.37 24.45
C VAL A 28 1.96 0.90 23.33
N ALA A 29 3.25 0.75 23.56
CA ALA A 29 4.18 0.15 22.61
C ALA A 29 4.14 -1.38 22.71
N VAL A 30 4.31 -2.07 21.58
CA VAL A 30 4.60 -3.50 21.57
C VAL A 30 6.08 -3.73 21.26
N TYR A 31 6.67 -4.81 21.77
CA TYR A 31 8.06 -5.13 21.49
C TYR A 31 8.36 -6.63 21.46
N SER A 32 9.30 -7.01 20.58
CA SER A 32 9.93 -8.33 20.54
C SER A 32 11.13 -8.39 21.47
N ASP A 33 11.74 -9.56 21.61
CA ASP A 33 12.98 -9.71 22.40
C ASP A 33 14.06 -8.72 22.01
N GLU A 34 14.28 -8.51 20.72
CA GLU A 34 15.32 -7.62 20.18
C GLU A 34 15.05 -6.14 20.52
N ASP A 35 13.78 -5.76 20.57
CA ASP A 35 13.37 -4.36 20.75
C ASP A 35 13.13 -3.96 22.22
N ARG A 36 13.42 -4.83 23.19
CA ARG A 36 13.17 -4.60 24.62
C ARG A 36 13.68 -3.24 25.14
N ASN A 37 14.80 -2.78 24.61
CA ASN A 37 15.44 -1.51 24.98
C ASN A 37 15.29 -0.43 23.90
N ALA A 38 14.46 -0.62 22.89
CA ALA A 38 14.29 0.31 21.80
C ALA A 38 13.65 1.64 22.26
N LEU A 39 13.87 2.69 21.48
CA LEU A 39 13.41 4.04 21.82
C LEU A 39 11.90 4.11 22.01
N HIS A 40 11.12 3.50 21.12
CA HIS A 40 9.66 3.51 21.21
C HIS A 40 9.13 2.86 22.49
N VAL A 41 9.81 1.81 22.99
CA VAL A 41 9.44 1.15 24.26
C VAL A 41 9.65 2.07 25.46
N ARG A 42 10.74 2.85 25.43
CA ARG A 42 11.05 3.81 26.52
C ARG A 42 10.22 5.09 26.45
N HIS A 43 9.69 5.43 25.28
CA HIS A 43 8.91 6.66 25.05
C HIS A 43 7.42 6.48 25.31
N ALA A 44 6.89 5.26 25.20
CA ALA A 44 5.47 4.96 25.44
C ALA A 44 5.12 5.03 26.93
N ASP A 45 3.83 5.25 27.22
CA ASP A 45 3.32 5.22 28.62
C ASP A 45 3.29 3.80 29.18
N GLU A 46 3.06 2.81 28.33
CA GLU A 46 3.07 1.37 28.64
C GLU A 46 3.78 0.61 27.51
N ALA A 47 4.33 -0.56 27.86
CA ALA A 47 4.93 -1.44 26.84
C ALA A 47 4.58 -2.90 27.12
N VAL A 48 4.28 -3.67 26.07
CA VAL A 48 3.85 -5.06 26.15
C VAL A 48 4.74 -5.93 25.26
N TYR A 49 5.29 -6.98 25.85
CA TYR A 49 6.05 -8.01 25.12
C TYR A 49 5.09 -8.84 24.24
N ILE A 50 5.44 -9.05 22.97
CA ILE A 50 4.57 -9.77 22.02
C ILE A 50 5.22 -11.02 21.40
N GLY A 51 6.48 -11.32 21.69
CA GLY A 51 7.13 -12.55 21.22
C GLY A 51 8.60 -12.41 20.86
N GLU A 52 9.12 -13.47 20.24
CA GLU A 52 10.50 -13.59 19.83
C GLU A 52 10.92 -12.56 18.77
N SER A 53 12.23 -12.46 18.49
CA SER A 53 12.79 -11.48 17.53
C SER A 53 12.30 -11.69 16.09
N ALA A 54 11.93 -12.92 15.69
CA ALA A 54 11.37 -13.20 14.38
C ALA A 54 10.03 -12.48 14.21
N VAL A 55 9.85 -11.75 13.10
CA VAL A 55 8.67 -10.90 12.87
C VAL A 55 7.38 -11.70 12.81
N GLU A 56 7.44 -12.93 12.28
CA GLU A 56 6.30 -13.86 12.21
C GLU A 56 5.83 -14.32 13.61
N LYS A 57 6.70 -14.25 14.60
CA LYS A 57 6.43 -14.62 15.99
C LYS A 57 6.11 -13.41 16.88
N SER A 58 6.12 -12.21 16.33
CA SER A 58 5.92 -10.95 17.04
C SER A 58 5.07 -9.97 16.23
N TYR A 59 5.67 -9.07 15.45
CA TYR A 59 4.97 -7.98 14.75
C TYR A 59 4.02 -8.42 13.63
N LEU A 60 4.16 -9.62 13.08
CA LEU A 60 3.22 -10.22 12.13
C LEU A 60 2.23 -11.19 12.82
N ASN A 61 2.35 -11.40 14.12
CA ASN A 61 1.41 -12.22 14.88
C ASN A 61 0.22 -11.36 15.36
N GLY A 62 -0.82 -11.27 14.54
CA GLY A 62 -2.02 -10.50 14.85
C GLY A 62 -2.68 -10.91 16.16
N ASN A 63 -2.70 -12.21 16.49
CA ASN A 63 -3.29 -12.70 17.74
C ASN A 63 -2.53 -12.19 18.97
N SER A 64 -1.20 -12.18 18.95
CA SER A 64 -0.39 -11.64 20.05
C SER A 64 -0.64 -10.16 20.25
N ILE A 65 -0.73 -9.39 19.15
CA ILE A 65 -1.00 -7.95 19.19
C ILE A 65 -2.41 -7.68 19.71
N LEU A 66 -3.41 -8.40 19.21
CA LEU A 66 -4.81 -8.26 19.65
C LEU A 66 -4.97 -8.58 21.14
N ASN A 67 -4.37 -9.66 21.61
CA ASN A 67 -4.36 -10.04 23.02
C ASN A 67 -3.67 -8.97 23.89
N ALA A 68 -2.54 -8.41 23.42
CA ALA A 68 -1.86 -7.31 24.08
C ALA A 68 -2.79 -6.08 24.24
N ALA A 69 -3.52 -5.71 23.17
CA ALA A 69 -4.46 -4.59 23.20
C ALA A 69 -5.62 -4.81 24.18
N LEU A 70 -6.20 -5.99 24.19
CA LEU A 70 -7.28 -6.35 25.12
C LEU A 70 -6.80 -6.36 26.59
N ASN A 71 -5.63 -6.94 26.84
CA ASN A 71 -5.06 -7.05 28.20
C ASN A 71 -4.70 -5.68 28.81
N CYS A 72 -4.14 -4.78 27.99
CA CYS A 72 -3.85 -3.41 28.44
C CYS A 72 -5.06 -2.46 28.38
N LYS A 73 -6.24 -2.95 27.96
CA LYS A 73 -7.48 -2.19 27.80
C LYS A 73 -7.28 -0.96 26.90
N ALA A 74 -6.68 -1.16 25.75
CA ALA A 74 -6.61 -0.14 24.72
C ALA A 74 -7.98 0.08 24.07
N ASP A 75 -8.28 1.29 23.65
CA ASP A 75 -9.51 1.61 22.90
C ASP A 75 -9.37 1.32 21.40
N GLY A 76 -8.13 1.30 20.90
CA GLY A 76 -7.85 1.07 19.49
C GLY A 76 -6.41 0.64 19.21
N ILE A 77 -6.18 0.26 17.97
CA ILE A 77 -4.88 -0.18 17.47
C ILE A 77 -4.49 0.70 16.29
N HIS A 78 -3.28 1.29 16.34
CA HIS A 78 -2.65 1.99 15.22
C HIS A 78 -1.55 1.12 14.62
N PRO A 79 -1.68 0.67 13.37
CA PRO A 79 -0.71 -0.23 12.75
C PRO A 79 0.55 0.46 12.22
N GLY A 80 0.56 1.79 12.10
CA GLY A 80 1.62 2.51 11.40
C GLY A 80 1.64 2.18 9.91
N TYR A 81 2.81 1.79 9.40
CA TYR A 81 3.01 1.28 8.04
C TYR A 81 3.84 -0.03 8.08
N GLY A 82 3.79 -0.82 7.00
CA GLY A 82 4.40 -2.15 6.99
C GLY A 82 3.69 -3.13 7.92
N PHE A 83 4.28 -4.28 8.21
CA PHE A 83 3.72 -5.35 9.04
C PHE A 83 2.24 -5.63 8.73
N LEU A 84 1.34 -5.34 9.67
CA LEU A 84 -0.09 -5.62 9.55
C LEU A 84 -0.92 -4.41 9.06
N SER A 85 -0.29 -3.31 8.65
CA SER A 85 -1.00 -2.07 8.29
C SER A 85 -1.90 -2.19 7.05
N GLU A 86 -1.61 -3.13 6.15
CA GLU A 86 -2.41 -3.43 4.97
C GLU A 86 -3.02 -4.85 5.03
N ASN A 87 -3.15 -5.41 6.25
CA ASN A 87 -3.75 -6.71 6.47
C ASN A 87 -5.25 -6.56 6.79
N ALA A 88 -6.10 -6.78 5.79
CA ALA A 88 -7.55 -6.65 5.91
C ALA A 88 -8.15 -7.60 6.95
N GLN A 89 -7.64 -8.83 7.07
CA GLN A 89 -8.13 -9.77 8.07
C GLN A 89 -7.85 -9.27 9.49
N PHE A 90 -6.65 -8.75 9.75
CA PHE A 90 -6.32 -8.19 11.06
C PHE A 90 -7.18 -6.97 11.41
N ALA A 91 -7.49 -6.11 10.44
CA ALA A 91 -8.42 -5.00 10.64
C ALA A 91 -9.82 -5.49 11.05
N ARG A 92 -10.32 -6.58 10.42
CA ARG A 92 -11.59 -7.23 10.82
C ARG A 92 -11.52 -7.82 12.22
N ASP A 93 -10.43 -8.48 12.56
CA ASP A 93 -10.24 -9.09 13.89
C ASP A 93 -10.26 -8.02 14.99
N VAL A 94 -9.62 -6.87 14.74
CA VAL A 94 -9.63 -5.70 15.62
C VAL A 94 -11.07 -5.18 15.81
N ALA A 95 -11.81 -5.01 14.71
CA ALA A 95 -13.19 -4.55 14.74
C ALA A 95 -14.13 -5.54 15.47
N GLN A 96 -13.95 -6.85 15.23
CA GLN A 96 -14.71 -7.91 15.91
C GLN A 96 -14.45 -7.92 17.43
N ALA A 97 -13.23 -7.58 17.84
CA ALA A 97 -12.87 -7.41 19.24
C ALA A 97 -13.40 -6.11 19.85
N LYS A 98 -14.18 -5.31 19.10
CA LYS A 98 -14.74 -4.01 19.51
C LYS A 98 -13.67 -2.97 19.82
N LEU A 99 -12.51 -3.07 19.24
CA LEU A 99 -11.46 -2.07 19.25
C LEU A 99 -11.55 -1.20 17.99
N THR A 100 -11.14 0.05 18.11
CA THR A 100 -11.03 0.94 16.95
C THR A 100 -9.80 0.60 16.14
N TRP A 101 -9.98 0.24 14.87
CA TRP A 101 -8.90 0.18 13.91
C TRP A 101 -8.56 1.59 13.40
N ILE A 102 -7.32 2.04 13.58
CA ILE A 102 -6.86 3.35 13.10
C ILE A 102 -6.19 3.14 11.73
N GLY A 103 -7.01 3.06 10.73
CA GLY A 103 -6.63 2.75 9.35
C GLY A 103 -7.87 2.70 8.44
N PRO A 104 -7.71 2.41 7.15
CA PRO A 104 -8.81 2.25 6.21
C PRO A 104 -9.62 0.97 6.50
N SER A 105 -10.79 0.84 5.86
CA SER A 105 -11.61 -0.36 5.98
C SER A 105 -10.90 -1.58 5.39
N ALA A 106 -11.24 -2.77 5.88
CA ALA A 106 -10.75 -4.02 5.33
C ALA A 106 -11.13 -4.17 3.84
N GLU A 107 -12.33 -3.72 3.48
CA GLU A 107 -12.87 -3.75 2.12
C GLU A 107 -12.06 -2.85 1.18
N SER A 108 -11.71 -1.63 1.60
CA SER A 108 -10.86 -0.72 0.83
C SER A 108 -9.45 -1.31 0.64
N MET A 109 -8.90 -1.93 1.69
CA MET A 109 -7.61 -2.61 1.61
C MET A 109 -7.62 -3.76 0.61
N GLU A 110 -8.62 -4.63 0.65
CA GLU A 110 -8.75 -5.78 -0.27
C GLU A 110 -8.92 -5.33 -1.72
N SER A 111 -9.79 -4.34 -1.95
CA SER A 111 -10.03 -3.81 -3.30
C SER A 111 -8.77 -3.23 -3.93
N MET A 112 -7.90 -2.60 -3.14
CA MET A 112 -6.68 -1.98 -3.64
C MET A 112 -5.45 -2.90 -3.61
N ALA A 113 -5.47 -4.00 -2.86
CA ALA A 113 -4.37 -4.98 -2.80
C ALA A 113 -4.18 -5.74 -4.11
N SER A 114 -5.26 -6.02 -4.84
CA SER A 114 -5.22 -6.66 -6.15
C SER A 114 -5.01 -5.63 -7.25
N LYS A 115 -3.90 -5.74 -7.99
CA LYS A 115 -3.63 -4.85 -9.14
C LYS A 115 -4.70 -4.96 -10.23
N ILE A 116 -5.34 -6.13 -10.37
CA ILE A 116 -6.41 -6.39 -11.33
C ILE A 116 -7.68 -5.66 -10.91
N GLU A 117 -8.10 -5.79 -9.65
CA GLU A 117 -9.30 -5.12 -9.15
C GLU A 117 -9.10 -3.59 -9.08
N ALA A 118 -7.95 -3.12 -8.59
CA ALA A 118 -7.63 -1.70 -8.57
C ALA A 118 -7.63 -1.09 -9.99
N ARG A 119 -7.10 -1.82 -11.00
CA ARG A 119 -7.16 -1.43 -12.40
C ARG A 119 -8.58 -1.37 -12.94
N LYS A 120 -9.43 -2.34 -12.60
CA LYS A 120 -10.83 -2.38 -13.01
C LYS A 120 -11.59 -1.18 -12.43
N LEU A 121 -11.48 -0.96 -11.13
CA LEU A 121 -12.05 0.21 -10.45
C LEU A 121 -11.57 1.53 -11.06
N ALA A 122 -10.28 1.64 -11.38
CA ALA A 122 -9.74 2.82 -12.02
C ALA A 122 -10.41 3.11 -13.37
N LEU A 123 -10.59 2.09 -14.21
CA LEU A 123 -11.26 2.23 -15.51
C LEU A 123 -12.73 2.64 -15.35
N GLU A 124 -13.46 2.02 -14.42
CA GLU A 124 -14.86 2.32 -14.13
C GLU A 124 -15.04 3.78 -13.65
N HIS A 125 -14.05 4.30 -12.92
CA HIS A 125 -14.07 5.66 -12.39
C HIS A 125 -13.22 6.66 -13.20
N GLN A 126 -12.93 6.35 -14.47
CA GLN A 126 -12.23 7.24 -15.41
C GLN A 126 -10.85 7.70 -14.91
N VAL A 127 -10.15 6.82 -14.20
CA VAL A 127 -8.74 7.01 -13.84
C VAL A 127 -7.89 6.29 -14.88
N PRO A 128 -6.99 6.99 -15.60
CA PRO A 128 -6.17 6.36 -16.62
C PRO A 128 -5.28 5.26 -16.07
N VAL A 129 -5.17 4.16 -16.80
CA VAL A 129 -4.29 3.02 -16.47
C VAL A 129 -3.34 2.73 -17.60
N VAL A 130 -2.15 2.23 -17.30
CA VAL A 130 -1.17 1.84 -18.33
C VAL A 130 -1.83 0.82 -19.29
N PRO A 131 -1.72 0.98 -20.61
CA PRO A 131 -2.21 -0.03 -21.55
C PRO A 131 -1.70 -1.43 -21.20
N GLY A 132 -2.58 -2.39 -21.06
CA GLY A 132 -2.20 -3.72 -20.58
C GLY A 132 -3.30 -4.75 -20.70
N VAL A 133 -2.91 -6.01 -20.51
CA VAL A 133 -3.75 -7.20 -20.58
C VAL A 133 -3.69 -7.95 -19.25
N VAL A 134 -4.86 -8.25 -18.70
CA VAL A 134 -5.00 -9.17 -17.55
C VAL A 134 -4.99 -10.60 -18.07
N LEU A 135 -4.20 -11.44 -17.46
CA LEU A 135 -4.08 -12.85 -17.77
C LEU A 135 -4.42 -13.67 -16.53
N ALA A 136 -5.61 -14.26 -16.51
CA ALA A 136 -6.03 -15.15 -15.42
C ALA A 136 -5.09 -16.37 -15.31
N ALA A 137 -5.04 -16.98 -14.12
CA ALA A 137 -4.10 -18.06 -13.80
C ALA A 137 -4.09 -19.19 -14.85
N ASP A 138 -5.26 -19.60 -15.31
CA ASP A 138 -5.43 -20.72 -16.25
C ASP A 138 -5.72 -20.29 -17.70
N ALA A 139 -5.75 -18.96 -17.99
CA ALA A 139 -6.08 -18.47 -19.33
C ALA A 139 -4.94 -18.73 -20.30
N VAL A 140 -5.28 -19.10 -21.54
CA VAL A 140 -4.32 -19.16 -22.65
C VAL A 140 -3.95 -17.73 -23.02
N PRO A 141 -2.64 -17.37 -23.11
CA PRO A 141 -2.22 -16.05 -23.51
C PRO A 141 -2.66 -15.72 -24.95
N ASP A 142 -3.32 -14.59 -25.11
CA ASP A 142 -3.54 -14.00 -26.44
C ASP A 142 -2.28 -13.18 -26.81
N LEU A 143 -1.36 -13.84 -27.48
CA LEU A 143 -0.05 -13.25 -27.82
C LEU A 143 -0.18 -12.10 -28.81
N GLU A 144 -1.18 -12.11 -29.70
CA GLU A 144 -1.45 -11.02 -30.64
C GLU A 144 -1.89 -9.76 -29.88
N LYS A 145 -2.83 -9.90 -28.96
CA LYS A 145 -3.31 -8.81 -28.11
C LYS A 145 -2.19 -8.28 -27.21
N ILE A 146 -1.38 -9.15 -26.64
CA ILE A 146 -0.23 -8.73 -25.80
C ILE A 146 0.80 -8.02 -26.65
N GLY A 147 1.13 -8.56 -27.83
CA GLY A 147 2.07 -7.95 -28.78
C GLY A 147 1.64 -6.57 -29.28
N SER A 148 0.33 -6.34 -29.42
CA SER A 148 -0.23 -5.04 -29.82
C SER A 148 0.03 -3.90 -28.82
N LEU A 149 0.37 -4.22 -27.56
CA LEU A 149 0.78 -3.23 -26.55
C LEU A 149 2.11 -2.54 -26.91
N GLY A 150 2.94 -3.17 -27.75
CA GLY A 150 4.27 -2.71 -28.09
C GLY A 150 5.32 -3.03 -27.02
N LEU A 151 6.53 -3.28 -27.45
CA LEU A 151 7.69 -3.54 -26.57
C LEU A 151 8.36 -2.22 -26.15
N PRO A 152 9.02 -2.19 -24.98
CA PRO A 152 9.11 -3.25 -23.99
C PRO A 152 7.84 -3.38 -23.14
N LEU A 153 7.61 -4.59 -22.59
CA LEU A 153 6.49 -4.90 -21.71
C LEU A 153 6.97 -5.12 -20.28
N LEU A 154 6.07 -4.92 -19.32
CA LEU A 154 6.27 -5.21 -17.90
C LEU A 154 5.25 -6.24 -17.43
N LEU A 155 5.72 -7.42 -17.06
CA LEU A 155 4.92 -8.47 -16.46
C LEU A 155 4.93 -8.30 -14.94
N LYS A 156 3.75 -8.37 -14.32
CA LYS A 156 3.55 -8.22 -12.87
C LYS A 156 2.64 -9.34 -12.37
N ALA A 157 2.89 -9.88 -11.17
CA ALA A 157 1.89 -10.67 -10.45
C ALA A 157 0.71 -9.78 -10.06
N SER A 158 -0.51 -10.35 -10.07
CA SER A 158 -1.74 -9.66 -9.64
C SER A 158 -1.66 -9.20 -8.20
N ALA A 159 -1.19 -10.09 -7.32
CA ALA A 159 -1.00 -9.82 -5.90
C ALA A 159 0.44 -9.37 -5.59
N GLY A 160 0.63 -8.79 -4.40
CA GLY A 160 1.92 -8.34 -3.89
C GLY A 160 2.28 -6.91 -4.32
N GLY A 161 3.27 -6.34 -3.63
CA GLY A 161 3.76 -4.96 -3.79
C GLY A 161 5.28 -4.86 -3.82
N GLY A 162 5.83 -3.65 -3.78
CA GLY A 162 7.27 -3.40 -3.68
C GLY A 162 8.10 -3.86 -4.88
N GLY A 163 7.48 -4.15 -6.01
CA GLY A 163 8.18 -4.58 -7.23
C GLY A 163 8.62 -6.04 -7.25
N ILE A 164 8.20 -6.85 -6.30
CA ILE A 164 8.51 -8.28 -6.26
C ILE A 164 7.74 -8.99 -7.39
N GLY A 165 8.43 -9.89 -8.12
CA GLY A 165 7.83 -10.64 -9.22
C GLY A 165 7.61 -9.86 -10.52
N MET A 166 8.14 -8.65 -10.62
CA MET A 166 8.12 -7.90 -11.88
C MET A 166 9.24 -8.34 -12.83
N ARG A 167 8.90 -8.42 -14.12
CA ARG A 167 9.84 -8.79 -15.18
C ARG A 167 9.63 -7.94 -16.42
N GLU A 168 10.71 -7.38 -16.94
CA GLU A 168 10.71 -6.67 -18.22
C GLU A 168 10.88 -7.66 -19.37
N ILE A 169 10.14 -7.43 -20.45
CA ILE A 169 10.16 -8.25 -21.68
C ILE A 169 10.49 -7.32 -22.82
N HIS A 170 11.66 -7.54 -23.41
CA HIS A 170 12.20 -6.70 -24.50
C HIS A 170 12.05 -7.35 -25.86
N LYS A 171 11.76 -8.66 -25.94
CA LYS A 171 11.62 -9.42 -27.17
C LYS A 171 10.37 -10.28 -27.12
N VAL A 172 9.72 -10.45 -28.26
CA VAL A 172 8.50 -11.28 -28.39
C VAL A 172 8.81 -12.74 -28.08
N GLU A 173 9.99 -13.22 -28.46
CA GLU A 173 10.42 -14.61 -28.25
C GLU A 173 10.51 -15.00 -26.77
N ASP A 174 10.68 -14.01 -25.88
CA ASP A 174 10.79 -14.25 -24.43
C ASP A 174 9.41 -14.31 -23.74
N LEU A 175 8.33 -13.95 -24.45
CA LEU A 175 7.01 -13.74 -23.85
C LEU A 175 6.45 -15.01 -23.20
N ASP A 176 6.43 -16.14 -23.90
CA ASP A 176 5.90 -17.41 -23.41
C ASP A 176 6.64 -17.89 -22.16
N SER A 177 7.98 -17.82 -22.21
CA SER A 177 8.81 -18.24 -21.09
C SER A 177 8.64 -17.32 -19.88
N ALA A 178 8.51 -16.00 -20.11
CA ALA A 178 8.27 -15.02 -19.07
C ALA A 178 6.91 -15.22 -18.38
N ILE A 179 5.85 -15.50 -19.17
CA ILE A 179 4.51 -15.79 -18.64
C ILE A 179 4.53 -17.07 -17.80
N ALA A 180 5.09 -18.17 -18.30
CA ALA A 180 5.15 -19.44 -17.59
C ALA A 180 5.89 -19.31 -16.24
N GLN A 181 7.05 -18.66 -16.26
CA GLN A 181 7.83 -18.41 -15.04
C GLN A 181 7.12 -17.45 -14.09
N GLY A 182 6.51 -16.39 -14.61
CA GLY A 182 5.75 -15.40 -13.84
C GLY A 182 4.58 -16.06 -13.10
N ARG A 183 3.79 -16.90 -13.77
CA ARG A 183 2.69 -17.67 -13.17
C ARG A 183 3.18 -18.59 -12.04
N SER A 184 4.21 -19.39 -12.33
CA SER A 184 4.78 -20.30 -11.33
C SER A 184 5.29 -19.55 -10.09
N GLN A 185 5.90 -18.40 -10.28
CA GLN A 185 6.37 -17.56 -9.18
C GLN A 185 5.21 -16.96 -8.40
N ALA A 186 4.22 -16.36 -9.09
CA ALA A 186 3.04 -15.76 -8.48
C ALA A 186 2.24 -16.79 -7.67
N GLN A 187 2.01 -18.00 -8.23
CA GLN A 187 1.34 -19.10 -7.55
C GLN A 187 2.06 -19.52 -6.26
N ARG A 188 3.39 -19.62 -6.29
CA ARG A 188 4.16 -20.00 -5.10
C ARG A 188 4.20 -18.91 -4.03
N GLN A 189 4.25 -17.64 -4.42
CA GLN A 189 4.42 -16.53 -3.48
C GLN A 189 3.09 -16.01 -2.92
N PHE A 190 2.04 -16.04 -3.74
CA PHE A 190 0.78 -15.38 -3.43
C PHE A 190 -0.44 -16.31 -3.49
N GLY A 191 -0.26 -17.56 -3.91
CA GLY A 191 -1.36 -18.51 -4.08
C GLY A 191 -2.24 -18.26 -5.32
N ASP A 192 -1.90 -17.27 -6.15
CA ASP A 192 -2.62 -16.90 -7.37
C ASP A 192 -1.63 -16.70 -8.52
N GLY A 193 -1.81 -17.45 -9.62
CA GLY A 193 -1.00 -17.38 -10.83
C GLY A 193 -1.40 -16.28 -11.82
N SER A 194 -2.37 -15.45 -11.47
CA SER A 194 -2.85 -14.35 -12.34
C SER A 194 -1.79 -13.28 -12.53
N LEU A 195 -1.68 -12.79 -13.77
CA LEU A 195 -0.67 -11.80 -14.18
C LEU A 195 -1.33 -10.57 -14.79
N LEU A 196 -0.64 -9.46 -14.68
CA LEU A 196 -0.89 -8.23 -15.43
C LEU A 196 0.32 -7.95 -16.33
N ILE A 197 0.08 -7.83 -17.63
CA ILE A 197 1.11 -7.47 -18.61
C ILE A 197 0.79 -6.09 -19.13
N GLU A 198 1.69 -5.14 -18.92
CA GLU A 198 1.52 -3.75 -19.31
C GLU A 198 2.66 -3.27 -20.19
N ARG A 199 2.42 -2.22 -20.96
CA ARG A 199 3.52 -1.51 -21.64
C ARG A 199 4.47 -0.91 -20.60
N LEU A 200 5.76 -1.12 -20.76
CA LEU A 200 6.76 -0.48 -19.91
C LEU A 200 6.90 1.00 -20.29
N LEU A 201 6.62 1.88 -19.33
CA LEU A 201 6.79 3.32 -19.52
C LEU A 201 8.22 3.73 -19.12
N SER A 202 9.08 3.91 -20.11
CA SER A 202 10.45 4.36 -19.88
C SER A 202 10.49 5.87 -19.57
N GLY A 203 11.27 6.25 -18.56
CA GLY A 203 11.44 7.66 -18.18
C GLY A 203 10.21 8.31 -17.53
N ALA A 204 9.21 7.53 -17.13
CA ALA A 204 8.08 8.05 -16.38
C ALA A 204 8.50 8.48 -14.97
N ARG A 205 7.93 9.58 -14.49
CA ARG A 205 8.06 10.04 -13.11
C ARG A 205 7.08 9.28 -12.23
N HIS A 206 7.45 9.01 -11.00
CA HIS A 206 6.54 8.51 -9.97
C HIS A 206 6.04 9.71 -9.14
N VAL A 207 4.79 10.07 -9.34
CA VAL A 207 4.12 11.14 -8.60
C VAL A 207 2.98 10.54 -7.81
N GLU A 208 2.86 10.89 -6.55
CA GLU A 208 1.79 10.37 -5.70
C GLU A 208 0.99 11.49 -5.05
N VAL A 209 -0.30 11.25 -4.84
CA VAL A 209 -1.24 12.18 -4.23
C VAL A 209 -1.65 11.64 -2.88
N GLN A 210 -1.40 12.42 -1.83
CA GLN A 210 -1.87 12.12 -0.49
C GLN A 210 -3.37 12.34 -0.39
N VAL A 211 -4.11 11.34 0.08
CA VAL A 211 -5.55 11.47 0.37
C VAL A 211 -5.82 11.26 1.84
N ILE A 212 -6.89 11.88 2.32
CA ILE A 212 -7.43 11.70 3.66
C ILE A 212 -8.96 11.68 3.58
N GLY A 213 -9.58 10.69 4.21
CA GLY A 213 -11.02 10.57 4.31
C GLY A 213 -11.47 10.38 5.75
N ASP A 214 -12.71 10.80 6.06
CA ASP A 214 -13.37 10.52 7.32
C ASP A 214 -14.50 9.49 7.15
N LEU A 215 -15.17 9.15 8.24
CA LEU A 215 -16.32 8.24 8.24
C LEU A 215 -17.66 8.92 7.82
N HIS A 216 -17.61 10.19 7.42
CA HIS A 216 -18.76 10.99 7.00
C HIS A 216 -18.72 11.30 5.50
N SER A 217 -17.94 10.56 4.74
CA SER A 217 -17.77 10.72 3.28
C SER A 217 -17.08 12.02 2.86
N HIS A 218 -16.40 12.72 3.77
CA HIS A 218 -15.52 13.80 3.39
C HIS A 218 -14.18 13.23 2.94
N LEU A 219 -13.78 13.55 1.73
CA LEU A 219 -12.53 13.08 1.14
C LEU A 219 -11.77 14.27 0.56
N LEU A 220 -10.51 14.42 0.96
CA LEU A 220 -9.63 15.51 0.56
C LEU A 220 -8.30 14.96 0.04
N HIS A 221 -7.62 15.74 -0.79
CA HIS A 221 -6.21 15.54 -1.09
C HIS A 221 -5.33 16.56 -0.35
N LEU A 222 -4.10 16.16 -0.01
CA LEU A 222 -3.09 16.99 0.62
C LEU A 222 -1.90 17.21 -0.32
N HIS A 223 -2.22 17.52 -1.58
CA HIS A 223 -1.27 17.69 -2.67
C HIS A 223 -0.49 16.44 -3.04
N GLU A 224 0.55 16.62 -3.85
CA GLU A 224 1.34 15.53 -4.42
C GLU A 224 2.81 15.62 -4.00
N ARG A 225 3.47 14.47 -4.13
CA ARG A 225 4.92 14.29 -3.95
C ARG A 225 5.51 13.70 -5.23
N ASP A 226 6.72 14.11 -5.59
CA ASP A 226 7.56 13.41 -6.57
C ASP A 226 8.42 12.39 -5.85
N CYS A 227 8.29 11.13 -6.23
CA CYS A 227 9.02 10.00 -5.68
C CYS A 227 9.89 9.31 -6.74
N SER A 228 10.28 10.03 -7.79
CA SER A 228 10.99 9.45 -8.95
C SER A 228 12.43 9.04 -8.64
N LEU A 229 13.07 9.67 -7.65
CA LEU A 229 14.43 9.33 -7.27
C LEU A 229 14.45 8.06 -6.42
N GLN A 230 14.64 6.93 -7.11
CA GLN A 230 14.54 5.61 -6.53
C GLN A 230 15.79 4.77 -6.82
N ARG A 231 16.09 3.82 -5.93
CA ARG A 231 17.05 2.75 -6.16
C ARG A 231 16.36 1.41 -5.97
N ARG A 232 16.35 0.58 -7.01
CA ARG A 232 15.68 -0.73 -6.99
C ARG A 232 14.22 -0.64 -6.54
N ARG A 233 13.50 0.38 -7.01
CA ARG A 233 12.10 0.69 -6.66
C ARG A 233 11.87 1.10 -5.19
N GLN A 234 12.92 1.44 -4.46
CA GLN A 234 12.83 2.07 -3.15
C GLN A 234 13.04 3.58 -3.31
N LYS A 235 12.12 4.35 -2.79
CA LYS A 235 12.18 5.81 -2.77
C LYS A 235 13.40 6.25 -1.93
N LEU A 236 14.20 7.15 -2.45
CA LEU A 236 15.40 7.69 -1.78
C LEU A 236 15.21 9.16 -1.41
N ILE A 237 14.62 9.94 -2.30
CA ILE A 237 14.29 11.34 -2.09
C ILE A 237 12.86 11.56 -2.58
N GLU A 238 12.11 12.26 -1.79
CA GLU A 238 10.73 12.67 -2.08
C GLU A 238 10.65 14.19 -1.97
N GLU A 239 9.96 14.81 -2.91
CA GLU A 239 9.84 16.26 -2.99
C GLU A 239 8.37 16.68 -3.06
N ALA A 240 7.95 17.57 -2.16
CA ALA A 240 6.60 18.10 -2.14
C ALA A 240 6.63 19.65 -2.11
N PRO A 241 5.81 20.30 -2.94
CA PRO A 241 4.99 19.73 -4.03
C PRO A 241 5.86 19.19 -5.17
N ALA A 242 5.31 18.30 -5.99
CA ALA A 242 6.03 17.74 -7.15
C ALA A 242 6.41 18.84 -8.15
N PRO A 243 7.71 19.02 -8.46
CA PRO A 243 8.15 20.10 -9.34
C PRO A 243 7.79 19.84 -10.81
N GLY A 244 7.67 20.91 -11.61
CA GLY A 244 7.54 20.83 -13.06
C GLY A 244 6.25 20.16 -13.58
N LEU A 245 5.21 20.07 -12.77
CA LEU A 245 3.86 19.71 -13.23
C LEU A 245 3.12 20.96 -13.66
N SER A 246 2.43 20.91 -14.80
CA SER A 246 1.47 21.97 -15.15
C SER A 246 0.30 21.99 -14.16
N ASP A 247 -0.33 23.14 -13.98
CA ASP A 247 -1.49 23.26 -13.08
C ASP A 247 -2.64 22.34 -13.50
N ASP A 248 -2.82 22.12 -14.80
CA ASP A 248 -3.87 21.24 -15.32
C ASP A 248 -3.57 19.78 -15.04
N LEU A 249 -2.34 19.33 -15.24
CA LEU A 249 -1.93 17.97 -14.92
C LEU A 249 -2.02 17.71 -13.42
N ARG A 250 -1.60 18.67 -12.59
CA ARG A 250 -1.73 18.61 -11.12
C ARG A 250 -3.18 18.42 -10.68
N LYS A 251 -4.12 19.22 -11.21
CA LYS A 251 -5.55 19.08 -10.93
C LYS A 251 -6.12 17.74 -11.38
N GLN A 252 -5.68 17.24 -12.53
CA GLN A 252 -6.12 15.94 -13.04
C GLN A 252 -5.65 14.80 -12.14
N LEU A 253 -4.39 14.80 -11.70
CA LEU A 253 -3.83 13.82 -10.76
C LEU A 253 -4.60 13.83 -9.43
N GLN A 254 -4.78 15.00 -8.83
CA GLN A 254 -5.52 15.18 -7.58
C GLN A 254 -6.97 14.69 -7.70
N SER A 255 -7.66 15.04 -8.79
CA SER A 255 -9.03 14.58 -9.05
C SER A 255 -9.09 13.08 -9.29
N ALA A 256 -8.10 12.49 -9.97
CA ALA A 256 -8.03 11.04 -10.19
C ALA A 256 -7.83 10.28 -8.88
N ALA A 257 -6.97 10.78 -7.99
CA ALA A 257 -6.77 10.18 -6.67
C ALA A 257 -8.06 10.21 -5.83
N LEU A 258 -8.79 11.33 -5.83
CA LEU A 258 -10.07 11.45 -5.13
C LEU A 258 -11.14 10.53 -5.72
N ARG A 259 -11.23 10.40 -7.06
CA ARG A 259 -12.18 9.47 -7.69
C ARG A 259 -11.87 8.01 -7.31
N LEU A 260 -10.60 7.62 -7.31
CA LEU A 260 -10.20 6.28 -6.94
C LEU A 260 -10.50 5.98 -5.47
N ALA A 261 -10.17 6.90 -4.57
CA ALA A 261 -10.45 6.76 -3.15
C ALA A 261 -11.97 6.75 -2.87
N GLY A 262 -12.74 7.60 -3.56
CA GLY A 262 -14.19 7.60 -3.46
C GLY A 262 -14.85 6.32 -3.96
N ALA A 263 -14.25 5.63 -4.95
CA ALA A 263 -14.75 4.37 -5.49
C ALA A 263 -14.78 3.22 -4.46
N VAL A 264 -14.04 3.35 -3.37
CA VAL A 264 -13.94 2.35 -2.30
C VAL A 264 -14.34 2.90 -0.93
N ASP A 265 -15.09 4.00 -0.90
CA ASP A 265 -15.51 4.68 0.35
C ASP A 265 -14.34 4.85 1.34
N TYR A 266 -13.21 5.33 0.80
CA TYR A 266 -11.96 5.39 1.55
C TYR A 266 -12.03 6.35 2.72
N HIS A 267 -11.71 5.88 3.90
CA HIS A 267 -11.45 6.69 5.08
C HIS A 267 -10.04 6.45 5.62
N SER A 268 -9.55 7.31 6.51
CA SER A 268 -8.16 7.35 6.97
C SER A 268 -7.22 8.01 5.95
N VAL A 269 -5.92 7.87 6.16
CA VAL A 269 -4.89 8.40 5.25
C VAL A 269 -4.45 7.33 4.26
N GLY A 270 -4.22 7.74 3.03
CA GLY A 270 -3.76 6.87 1.96
C GLY A 270 -3.08 7.66 0.84
N THR A 271 -2.54 6.96 -0.14
CA THR A 271 -1.78 7.59 -1.21
C THR A 271 -2.07 6.93 -2.55
N GLY A 272 -2.56 7.69 -3.51
CA GLY A 272 -2.68 7.27 -4.90
C GLY A 272 -1.39 7.54 -5.64
N GLY A 273 -0.70 6.50 -6.13
CA GLY A 273 0.52 6.59 -6.90
C GLY A 273 0.26 6.57 -8.41
N PHE A 274 0.96 7.42 -9.15
CA PHE A 274 0.81 7.56 -10.59
C PHE A 274 2.16 7.58 -11.31
N LEU A 275 2.19 7.01 -12.51
CA LEU A 275 3.27 7.19 -13.47
C LEU A 275 2.94 8.37 -14.39
N VAL A 276 3.79 9.38 -14.41
CA VAL A 276 3.61 10.59 -15.22
C VAL A 276 4.64 10.61 -16.35
N GLN A 277 4.16 10.76 -17.59
CA GLN A 277 5.00 10.86 -18.78
C GLN A 277 4.52 12.01 -19.67
N GLY A 278 5.29 13.09 -19.75
CA GLY A 278 4.85 14.33 -20.37
C GLY A 278 3.61 14.90 -19.68
N ASP A 279 2.56 15.17 -20.44
CA ASP A 279 1.28 15.67 -19.92
C ASP A 279 0.25 14.55 -19.66
N THR A 280 0.68 13.29 -19.67
CA THR A 280 -0.18 12.13 -19.40
C THR A 280 0.21 11.46 -18.08
N PHE A 281 -0.75 10.79 -17.47
CA PHE A 281 -0.51 10.01 -16.26
C PHE A 281 -1.33 8.72 -16.25
N PHE A 282 -0.88 7.76 -15.47
CA PHE A 282 -1.53 6.45 -15.33
C PHE A 282 -1.45 6.00 -13.87
N LEU A 283 -2.51 5.37 -13.37
CA LEU A 283 -2.50 4.75 -12.05
C LEU A 283 -1.37 3.70 -11.96
N LEU A 284 -0.60 3.78 -10.92
CA LEU A 284 0.39 2.78 -10.53
C LEU A 284 -0.18 1.84 -9.46
N GLU A 285 -0.59 2.41 -8.33
CA GLU A 285 -1.14 1.69 -7.17
C GLU A 285 -1.82 2.67 -6.21
N MET A 286 -2.54 2.14 -5.23
CA MET A 286 -2.98 2.90 -4.05
C MET A 286 -2.45 2.22 -2.79
N ASN A 287 -1.69 2.97 -1.99
CA ASN A 287 -1.22 2.54 -0.69
C ASN A 287 -2.28 2.87 0.36
N THR A 288 -2.88 1.82 0.93
CA THR A 288 -4.00 1.93 1.88
C THR A 288 -3.50 2.04 3.32
N ARG A 289 -2.56 2.93 3.56
CA ARG A 289 -1.90 3.13 4.85
C ARG A 289 -1.22 4.48 4.95
N LEU A 290 -0.78 4.81 6.16
CA LEU A 290 0.13 5.92 6.40
C LEU A 290 1.45 5.69 5.66
N GLN A 291 2.08 6.76 5.19
CA GLN A 291 3.41 6.74 4.56
C GLN A 291 4.49 7.18 5.56
N VAL A 292 5.75 6.93 5.20
CA VAL A 292 6.93 7.35 6.01
C VAL A 292 7.02 8.87 6.08
N GLU A 293 6.77 9.56 4.97
CA GLU A 293 6.80 11.01 4.75
C GLU A 293 5.55 11.74 5.18
#